data_6cba252ddc580a8b4fc1a774847fc1fc
#
_entry.id   6cba252ddc580a8b4fc1a774847fc1fc
#
_cell.length_a   1.000
_cell.length_b   1.000
_cell.length_c   1.000
_cell.angle_alpha   90.00
_cell.angle_beta   90.00
_cell.angle_gamma   90.00
#
_symmetry.space_group_name_H-M   'P 1'
#
loop_
_entity.id
_entity.type
_entity.pdbx_description
1 polymer ?
#
loop_
_entity_poly.entity_id
_entity_poly.type
_entity_poly.pdbx_seq_one_letter_code
_entity_poly.pdbx_strand_id
1 'polypeptide(L)'
;MISNPQLTGPATALYLNLSCLPDAKAVIGSSQAVSFLVDHLYSQEAGDTKSSSCKHDALYTLYNLSNHQASVPALLTAGIVDALHCLLTESPATEGLGWTEKAFAVLISLAATQAGRKEIMSTPGLVSTLAMLLDTGEPTEQEQAVSCLLVMCTADDKCIAPVLQEGVVPSLVSISAAGTGRGREKAQKLLKLFREQRQRDAPPPQQPQQQQQSQLTEAGNGGAIVCHRESKPLCKSKSRKLGRTLSSLWKNRSFSLYQC
;
A
#
# COMPACT_ATOMS: atom_id res chain seq x y z
N MET A 1 -29.98 -15.30 -9.57
CA MET A 1 -30.09 -14.93 -8.14
C MET A 1 -30.26 -16.19 -7.32
N ILE A 2 -29.28 -16.55 -6.48
CA ILE A 2 -29.43 -17.67 -5.52
C ILE A 2 -30.14 -17.04 -4.32
N SER A 3 -31.47 -16.97 -4.40
CA SER A 3 -32.30 -16.36 -3.33
C SER A 3 -32.69 -17.34 -2.24
N ASN A 4 -32.08 -18.55 -2.19
CA ASN A 4 -32.36 -19.52 -1.17
C ASN A 4 -31.27 -19.53 -0.09
N PRO A 5 -31.55 -19.08 1.15
CA PRO A 5 -30.57 -19.03 2.25
C PRO A 5 -29.93 -20.39 2.57
N GLN A 6 -30.61 -21.47 2.28
CA GLN A 6 -30.09 -22.84 2.53
C GLN A 6 -28.97 -23.23 1.54
N LEU A 7 -28.88 -22.58 0.37
CA LEU A 7 -27.87 -22.87 -0.65
C LEU A 7 -26.65 -21.96 -0.57
N THR A 8 -26.72 -20.89 0.20
CA THR A 8 -25.63 -19.90 0.32
C THR A 8 -24.35 -20.53 0.86
N GLY A 9 -24.41 -21.24 1.97
CA GLY A 9 -23.23 -21.88 2.56
C GLY A 9 -22.56 -22.90 1.63
N PRO A 10 -23.32 -23.90 1.11
CA PRO A 10 -22.75 -24.80 0.12
C PRO A 10 -22.18 -24.12 -1.12
N ALA A 11 -22.77 -23.01 -1.58
CA ALA A 11 -22.30 -22.27 -2.75
C ALA A 11 -20.97 -21.54 -2.46
N THR A 12 -20.84 -20.83 -1.32
CA THR A 12 -19.59 -20.15 -0.95
C THR A 12 -18.45 -21.15 -0.76
N ALA A 13 -18.70 -22.27 -0.08
CA ALA A 13 -17.73 -23.35 0.11
C ALA A 13 -17.30 -23.98 -1.24
N LEU A 14 -18.24 -24.16 -2.18
CA LEU A 14 -17.92 -24.66 -3.51
C LEU A 14 -17.03 -23.68 -4.27
N TYR A 15 -17.35 -22.38 -4.26
CA TYR A 15 -16.53 -21.36 -4.91
C TYR A 15 -15.12 -21.27 -4.28
N LEU A 16 -15.00 -21.42 -2.96
CA LEU A 16 -13.71 -21.47 -2.31
C LEU A 16 -12.85 -22.62 -2.85
N ASN A 17 -13.40 -23.84 -2.88
CA ASN A 17 -12.68 -25.00 -3.38
C ASN A 17 -12.31 -24.86 -4.87
N LEU A 18 -13.23 -24.38 -5.70
CA LEU A 18 -12.97 -24.15 -7.12
C LEU A 18 -11.93 -23.07 -7.36
N SER A 19 -11.92 -22.03 -6.53
CA SER A 19 -10.94 -20.92 -6.67
C SER A 19 -9.49 -21.32 -6.39
N CYS A 20 -9.26 -22.51 -5.82
CA CYS A 20 -7.91 -23.08 -5.68
C CYS A 20 -7.37 -23.59 -7.02
N LEU A 21 -8.23 -23.89 -7.98
CA LEU A 21 -7.85 -24.39 -9.31
C LEU A 21 -7.56 -23.21 -10.25
N PRO A 22 -6.38 -23.15 -10.91
CA PRO A 22 -6.02 -22.05 -11.80
C PRO A 22 -7.04 -21.80 -12.91
N ASP A 23 -7.52 -22.85 -13.57
CA ASP A 23 -8.46 -22.75 -14.69
C ASP A 23 -9.85 -22.27 -14.24
N ALA A 24 -10.29 -22.65 -13.03
CA ALA A 24 -11.57 -22.22 -12.50
C ALA A 24 -11.59 -20.73 -12.12
N LYS A 25 -10.45 -20.12 -11.77
CA LYS A 25 -10.37 -18.69 -11.44
C LYS A 25 -10.86 -17.80 -12.57
N ALA A 26 -10.48 -18.10 -13.80
CA ALA A 26 -10.93 -17.35 -14.97
C ALA A 26 -12.45 -17.44 -15.15
N VAL A 27 -13.02 -18.63 -14.98
CA VAL A 27 -14.47 -18.87 -15.11
C VAL A 27 -15.24 -18.17 -14.02
N ILE A 28 -14.83 -18.32 -12.74
CA ILE A 28 -15.48 -17.66 -11.61
C ILE A 28 -15.36 -16.13 -11.77
N GLY A 29 -14.16 -15.64 -12.09
CA GLY A 29 -13.87 -14.21 -12.23
C GLY A 29 -14.62 -13.50 -13.36
N SER A 30 -15.12 -14.26 -14.37
CA SER A 30 -15.94 -13.73 -15.46
C SER A 30 -17.45 -13.94 -15.26
N SER A 31 -17.85 -14.55 -14.17
CA SER A 31 -19.25 -14.90 -13.88
C SER A 31 -19.89 -13.94 -12.86
N GLN A 32 -21.22 -14.06 -12.70
CA GLN A 32 -21.96 -13.36 -11.64
C GLN A 32 -21.60 -13.82 -10.21
N ALA A 33 -20.78 -14.86 -10.06
CA ALA A 33 -20.30 -15.33 -8.77
C ALA A 33 -19.51 -14.24 -8.03
N VAL A 34 -18.79 -13.37 -8.73
CA VAL A 34 -18.03 -12.27 -8.12
C VAL A 34 -18.95 -11.32 -7.35
N SER A 35 -20.03 -10.84 -7.97
CA SER A 35 -21.00 -9.97 -7.29
C SER A 35 -21.66 -10.68 -6.12
N PHE A 36 -22.07 -11.95 -6.29
CA PHE A 36 -22.60 -12.77 -5.21
C PHE A 36 -21.65 -12.86 -4.02
N LEU A 37 -20.36 -13.09 -4.25
CA LEU A 37 -19.36 -13.21 -3.19
C LEU A 37 -19.10 -11.86 -2.49
N VAL A 38 -19.07 -10.77 -3.25
CA VAL A 38 -18.89 -9.40 -2.69
C VAL A 38 -20.10 -9.01 -1.84
N ASP A 39 -21.33 -9.30 -2.29
CA ASP A 39 -22.56 -9.03 -1.53
C ASP A 39 -22.55 -9.71 -0.15
N HIS A 40 -21.92 -10.90 -0.05
CA HIS A 40 -21.80 -11.62 1.22
C HIS A 40 -20.83 -10.98 2.21
N LEU A 41 -19.93 -10.08 1.76
CA LEU A 41 -19.07 -9.33 2.67
C LEU A 41 -19.86 -8.29 3.47
N TYR A 42 -20.97 -7.76 2.93
CA TYR A 42 -21.83 -6.78 3.60
C TYR A 42 -22.83 -7.40 4.58
N SER A 43 -22.95 -8.75 4.61
CA SER A 43 -23.94 -9.40 5.47
C SER A 43 -23.59 -9.23 6.95
N GLN A 44 -24.40 -8.45 7.66
CA GLN A 44 -24.27 -8.14 9.10
C GLN A 44 -25.22 -9.02 9.93
N GLU A 45 -25.28 -10.31 9.71
CA GLU A 45 -26.06 -11.18 10.60
C GLU A 45 -25.22 -11.49 11.85
N ALA A 46 -25.31 -10.58 12.82
CA ALA A 46 -24.67 -10.74 14.11
C ALA A 46 -25.28 -11.97 14.83
N GLY A 47 -24.46 -12.99 15.04
CA GLY A 47 -24.79 -14.14 15.88
C GLY A 47 -25.09 -15.46 15.18
N ASP A 48 -25.17 -15.53 13.85
CA ASP A 48 -25.26 -16.81 13.13
C ASP A 48 -23.89 -17.31 12.67
N THR A 49 -23.42 -18.41 13.27
CA THR A 49 -22.15 -19.06 12.90
C THR A 49 -22.09 -19.48 11.43
N LYS A 50 -23.25 -19.73 10.79
CA LYS A 50 -23.32 -20.06 9.36
C LYS A 50 -23.03 -18.84 8.49
N SER A 51 -23.51 -17.66 8.87
CA SER A 51 -23.24 -16.41 8.16
C SER A 51 -21.74 -16.06 8.22
N SER A 52 -21.12 -16.20 9.38
CA SER A 52 -19.69 -16.02 9.57
C SER A 52 -18.85 -16.95 8.67
N SER A 53 -19.25 -18.24 8.54
CA SER A 53 -18.57 -19.19 7.67
C SER A 53 -18.72 -18.80 6.19
N CYS A 54 -19.92 -18.39 5.75
CA CYS A 54 -20.14 -17.95 4.36
C CYS A 54 -19.30 -16.71 4.01
N LYS A 55 -19.23 -15.73 4.91
CA LYS A 55 -18.42 -14.52 4.77
C LYS A 55 -16.92 -14.85 4.66
N HIS A 56 -16.46 -15.79 5.49
CA HIS A 56 -15.09 -16.30 5.45
C HIS A 56 -14.78 -16.95 4.09
N ASP A 57 -15.62 -17.90 3.64
CA ASP A 57 -15.42 -18.59 2.35
C ASP A 57 -15.45 -17.62 1.18
N ALA A 58 -16.36 -16.64 1.21
CA ALA A 58 -16.43 -15.59 0.21
C ALA A 58 -15.13 -14.76 0.18
N LEU A 59 -14.66 -14.29 1.33
CA LEU A 59 -13.44 -13.48 1.42
C LEU A 59 -12.20 -14.25 0.94
N TYR A 60 -12.07 -15.53 1.29
CA TYR A 60 -10.95 -16.36 0.82
C TYR A 60 -11.04 -16.63 -0.69
N THR A 61 -12.24 -16.82 -1.22
CA THR A 61 -12.46 -16.95 -2.67
C THR A 61 -12.02 -15.66 -3.39
N LEU A 62 -12.46 -14.52 -2.90
CA LEU A 62 -12.10 -13.20 -3.45
C LEU A 62 -10.59 -12.93 -3.35
N TYR A 63 -9.93 -13.39 -2.29
CA TYR A 63 -8.48 -13.38 -2.18
C TYR A 63 -7.82 -14.22 -3.29
N ASN A 64 -8.29 -15.44 -3.53
CA ASN A 64 -7.76 -16.28 -4.59
C ASN A 64 -7.95 -15.66 -5.98
N LEU A 65 -9.10 -14.99 -6.21
CA LEU A 65 -9.40 -14.28 -7.45
C LEU A 65 -8.58 -12.99 -7.61
N SER A 66 -8.30 -12.26 -6.53
CA SER A 66 -7.52 -11.02 -6.59
C SER A 66 -6.08 -11.23 -7.05
N ASN A 67 -5.56 -12.44 -6.87
CA ASN A 67 -4.23 -12.84 -7.37
C ASN A 67 -4.26 -13.28 -8.84
N HIS A 68 -5.43 -13.32 -9.48
CA HIS A 68 -5.60 -13.63 -10.89
C HIS A 68 -5.93 -12.35 -11.66
N GLN A 69 -4.97 -11.84 -12.43
CA GLN A 69 -5.06 -10.52 -13.05
C GLN A 69 -6.30 -10.32 -13.92
N ALA A 70 -6.74 -11.35 -14.64
CA ALA A 70 -7.94 -11.28 -15.48
C ALA A 70 -9.24 -11.10 -14.67
N SER A 71 -9.28 -11.49 -13.39
CA SER A 71 -10.44 -11.33 -12.52
C SER A 71 -10.54 -9.93 -11.90
N VAL A 72 -9.45 -9.16 -11.86
CA VAL A 72 -9.40 -7.84 -11.19
C VAL A 72 -10.48 -6.87 -11.70
N PRO A 73 -10.73 -6.72 -13.01
CA PRO A 73 -11.78 -5.80 -13.48
C PRO A 73 -13.17 -6.16 -12.95
N ALA A 74 -13.51 -7.45 -12.92
CA ALA A 74 -14.81 -7.91 -12.39
C ALA A 74 -14.94 -7.67 -10.88
N LEU A 75 -13.85 -7.89 -10.12
CA LEU A 75 -13.80 -7.60 -8.69
C LEU A 75 -14.05 -6.10 -8.41
N LEU A 76 -13.39 -5.22 -9.15
CA LEU A 76 -13.56 -3.77 -9.01
C LEU A 76 -14.98 -3.34 -9.41
N THR A 77 -15.52 -3.87 -10.50
CA THR A 77 -16.90 -3.58 -10.94
C THR A 77 -17.95 -4.06 -9.93
N ALA A 78 -17.66 -5.13 -9.20
CA ALA A 78 -18.53 -5.63 -8.13
C ALA A 78 -18.44 -4.82 -6.82
N GLY A 79 -17.61 -3.79 -6.73
CA GLY A 79 -17.50 -2.93 -5.54
C GLY A 79 -16.69 -3.57 -4.40
N ILE A 80 -15.73 -4.43 -4.71
CA ILE A 80 -14.93 -5.13 -3.68
C ILE A 80 -14.20 -4.16 -2.76
N VAL A 81 -13.73 -3.00 -3.26
CA VAL A 81 -12.95 -2.05 -2.45
C VAL A 81 -13.81 -1.44 -1.35
N ASP A 82 -15.05 -1.08 -1.65
CA ASP A 82 -16.01 -0.58 -0.66
C ASP A 82 -16.35 -1.66 0.39
N ALA A 83 -16.56 -2.90 -0.06
CA ALA A 83 -16.80 -4.03 0.85
C ALA A 83 -15.63 -4.28 1.81
N LEU A 84 -14.40 -4.20 1.30
CA LEU A 84 -13.19 -4.31 2.12
C LEU A 84 -13.04 -3.13 3.09
N HIS A 85 -13.40 -1.92 2.66
CA HIS A 85 -13.41 -0.74 3.53
C HIS A 85 -14.39 -0.92 4.70
N CYS A 86 -15.61 -1.39 4.43
CA CYS A 86 -16.56 -1.74 5.48
C CYS A 86 -15.98 -2.75 6.46
N LEU A 87 -15.35 -3.83 5.97
CA LEU A 87 -14.71 -4.84 6.83
C LEU A 87 -13.60 -4.28 7.72
N LEU A 88 -12.84 -3.29 7.22
CA LEU A 88 -11.77 -2.65 7.99
C LEU A 88 -12.29 -1.65 9.03
N THR A 89 -13.48 -1.08 8.80
CA THR A 89 -14.11 -0.11 9.72
C THR A 89 -15.01 -0.77 10.76
N GLU A 90 -15.63 -1.88 10.42
CA GLU A 90 -16.51 -2.64 11.31
C GLU A 90 -15.74 -3.46 12.37
N SER A 91 -14.41 -3.33 12.44
CA SER A 91 -13.57 -4.11 13.32
C SER A 91 -14.18 -4.26 14.72
N PRO A 92 -14.77 -5.37 15.07
CA PRO A 92 -15.08 -5.66 16.45
C PRO A 92 -13.86 -6.31 17.08
N ALA A 93 -13.42 -5.76 18.15
CA ALA A 93 -12.55 -6.42 19.12
C ALA A 93 -13.09 -7.77 19.62
N THR A 94 -14.18 -8.27 19.08
CA THR A 94 -14.94 -9.42 19.56
C THR A 94 -14.84 -10.69 18.73
N GLU A 95 -14.39 -10.63 17.47
CA GLU A 95 -14.32 -11.87 16.67
C GLU A 95 -12.93 -12.02 16.04
N GLY A 96 -12.03 -12.70 16.76
CA GLY A 96 -10.66 -13.02 16.36
C GLY A 96 -10.53 -13.93 15.12
N LEU A 97 -11.25 -13.63 14.04
CA LEU A 97 -11.43 -14.52 12.88
C LEU A 97 -10.47 -14.22 11.71
N GLY A 98 -9.47 -13.38 11.90
CA GLY A 98 -8.48 -13.14 10.83
C GLY A 98 -9.04 -12.45 9.56
N TRP A 99 -10.23 -11.85 9.64
CA TRP A 99 -10.88 -11.22 8.50
C TRP A 99 -10.12 -9.97 8.04
N THR A 100 -9.67 -9.17 9.01
CA THR A 100 -8.87 -7.98 8.76
C THR A 100 -7.59 -8.33 7.99
N GLU A 101 -6.89 -9.39 8.42
CA GLU A 101 -5.69 -9.85 7.72
C GLU A 101 -5.99 -10.24 6.27
N LYS A 102 -7.09 -10.97 6.03
CA LYS A 102 -7.45 -11.41 4.69
C LYS A 102 -7.97 -10.25 3.84
N ALA A 103 -8.72 -9.32 4.42
CA ALA A 103 -9.15 -8.09 3.75
C ALA A 103 -7.96 -7.27 3.28
N PHE A 104 -6.95 -7.09 4.13
CA PHE A 104 -5.69 -6.46 3.74
C PHE A 104 -4.96 -7.22 2.64
N ALA A 105 -4.94 -8.55 2.68
CA ALA A 105 -4.29 -9.34 1.63
C ALA A 105 -4.93 -9.11 0.26
N VAL A 106 -6.27 -9.04 0.20
CA VAL A 106 -7.00 -8.68 -1.03
C VAL A 106 -6.68 -7.24 -1.44
N LEU A 107 -6.75 -6.29 -0.52
CA LEU A 107 -6.49 -4.89 -0.79
C LEU A 107 -5.07 -4.65 -1.33
N ILE A 108 -4.07 -5.32 -0.74
CA ILE A 108 -2.66 -5.26 -1.20
C ILE A 108 -2.51 -5.85 -2.60
N SER A 109 -3.23 -6.96 -2.90
CA SER A 109 -3.23 -7.56 -4.23
C SER A 109 -3.82 -6.62 -5.27
N LEU A 110 -4.94 -5.96 -4.96
CA LEU A 110 -5.56 -4.93 -5.81
C LEU A 110 -4.64 -3.71 -5.98
N ALA A 111 -4.03 -3.23 -4.88
CA ALA A 111 -3.09 -2.10 -4.89
C ALA A 111 -1.86 -2.33 -5.80
N ALA A 112 -1.48 -3.57 -6.07
CA ALA A 112 -0.43 -3.90 -7.01
C ALA A 112 -0.82 -3.58 -8.47
N THR A 113 -2.11 -3.48 -8.78
CA THR A 113 -2.63 -3.13 -10.12
C THR A 113 -2.94 -1.63 -10.24
N GLN A 114 -2.81 -1.07 -11.45
CA GLN A 114 -3.13 0.34 -11.67
C GLN A 114 -4.61 0.64 -11.42
N ALA A 115 -5.51 -0.23 -11.89
CA ALA A 115 -6.95 -0.07 -11.72
C ALA A 115 -7.34 -0.14 -10.24
N GLY A 116 -6.80 -1.11 -9.49
CA GLY A 116 -7.05 -1.23 -8.06
C GLY A 116 -6.54 -0.03 -7.25
N ARG A 117 -5.33 0.49 -7.56
CA ARG A 117 -4.83 1.72 -6.91
C ARG A 117 -5.76 2.91 -7.15
N LYS A 118 -6.21 3.08 -8.40
CA LYS A 118 -7.16 4.16 -8.73
C LYS A 118 -8.45 4.02 -7.89
N GLU A 119 -8.99 2.82 -7.78
CA GLU A 119 -10.20 2.55 -7.01
C GLU A 119 -9.98 2.82 -5.52
N ILE A 120 -8.91 2.30 -4.93
CA ILE A 120 -8.55 2.55 -3.52
C ILE A 120 -8.42 4.05 -3.23
N MET A 121 -7.79 4.80 -4.13
CA MET A 121 -7.62 6.26 -3.98
C MET A 121 -8.92 7.04 -4.17
N SER A 122 -9.89 6.51 -4.93
CA SER A 122 -11.19 7.15 -5.16
C SER A 122 -12.25 6.76 -4.13
N THR A 123 -12.05 5.69 -3.37
CA THR A 123 -12.96 5.26 -2.31
C THR A 123 -12.89 6.22 -1.12
N PRO A 124 -13.99 6.94 -0.80
CA PRO A 124 -13.97 7.94 0.25
C PRO A 124 -13.64 7.34 1.62
N GLY A 125 -12.69 7.95 2.33
CA GLY A 125 -12.32 7.54 3.70
C GLY A 125 -11.39 6.33 3.80
N LEU A 126 -11.14 5.57 2.73
CA LEU A 126 -10.31 4.37 2.82
C LEU A 126 -8.85 4.70 3.19
N VAL A 127 -8.26 5.74 2.59
CA VAL A 127 -6.89 6.15 2.93
C VAL A 127 -6.81 6.65 4.37
N SER A 128 -7.84 7.38 4.85
CA SER A 128 -7.97 7.82 6.24
C SER A 128 -8.11 6.62 7.20
N THR A 129 -8.87 5.59 6.81
CA THR A 129 -8.96 4.33 7.59
C THR A 129 -7.60 3.64 7.68
N LEU A 130 -6.85 3.56 6.57
CA LEU A 130 -5.49 3.01 6.60
C LEU A 130 -4.57 3.83 7.51
N ALA A 131 -4.68 5.16 7.49
CA ALA A 131 -3.91 6.05 8.36
C ALA A 131 -4.29 5.86 9.84
N MET A 132 -5.57 5.72 10.15
CA MET A 132 -6.06 5.43 11.50
C MET A 132 -5.51 4.09 12.01
N LEU A 133 -5.52 3.04 11.19
CA LEU A 133 -4.98 1.73 11.55
C LEU A 133 -3.47 1.72 11.76
N LEU A 134 -2.72 2.65 11.15
CA LEU A 134 -1.29 2.86 11.50
C LEU A 134 -1.11 3.38 12.92
N ASP A 135 -2.05 4.17 13.41
CA ASP A 135 -1.95 4.83 14.72
C ASP A 135 -2.52 3.96 15.85
N THR A 136 -3.71 3.41 15.64
CA THR A 136 -4.49 2.74 16.69
C THR A 136 -4.63 1.22 16.50
N GLY A 137 -4.24 0.67 15.35
CA GLY A 137 -4.38 -0.76 15.07
C GLY A 137 -3.39 -1.63 15.85
N GLU A 138 -3.73 -2.91 15.95
CA GLU A 138 -2.83 -3.93 16.50
C GLU A 138 -1.53 -4.03 15.66
N PRO A 139 -0.41 -4.51 16.22
CA PRO A 139 0.87 -4.55 15.50
C PRO A 139 0.83 -5.26 14.14
N THR A 140 -0.04 -6.26 13.99
CA THR A 140 -0.26 -6.97 12.73
C THR A 140 -1.05 -6.12 11.74
N GLU A 141 -2.06 -5.41 12.18
CA GLU A 141 -2.84 -4.47 11.35
C GLU A 141 -1.99 -3.29 10.90
N GLN A 142 -1.20 -2.73 11.79
CA GLN A 142 -0.21 -1.69 11.46
C GLN A 142 0.75 -2.18 10.34
N GLU A 143 1.29 -3.40 10.47
CA GLU A 143 2.14 -3.99 9.44
C GLU A 143 1.42 -4.10 8.09
N GLN A 144 0.15 -4.53 8.08
CA GLN A 144 -0.63 -4.68 6.85
C GLN A 144 -0.98 -3.33 6.23
N ALA A 145 -1.38 -2.35 7.04
CA ALA A 145 -1.65 -0.99 6.58
C ALA A 145 -0.40 -0.35 5.95
N VAL A 146 0.77 -0.45 6.61
CA VAL A 146 2.06 -0.01 6.04
C VAL A 146 2.34 -0.72 4.71
N SER A 147 2.03 -2.02 4.62
CA SER A 147 2.27 -2.81 3.41
C SER A 147 1.43 -2.31 2.24
N CYS A 148 0.15 -2.02 2.49
CA CYS A 148 -0.77 -1.50 1.49
C CYS A 148 -0.28 -0.14 0.98
N LEU A 149 0.00 0.81 1.86
CA LEU A 149 0.48 2.14 1.52
C LEU A 149 1.83 2.09 0.79
N LEU A 150 2.74 1.20 1.21
CA LEU A 150 4.03 1.03 0.54
C LEU A 150 3.87 0.53 -0.89
N VAL A 151 2.99 -0.45 -1.14
CA VAL A 151 2.71 -0.96 -2.49
C VAL A 151 2.13 0.16 -3.36
N MET A 152 1.16 0.91 -2.85
CA MET A 152 0.52 2.02 -3.57
C MET A 152 1.54 3.10 -3.95
N CYS A 153 2.28 3.62 -2.97
CA CYS A 153 3.21 4.73 -3.16
C CYS A 153 4.48 4.34 -3.95
N THR A 154 4.88 3.05 -3.90
CA THR A 154 6.02 2.56 -4.71
C THR A 154 5.64 2.41 -6.18
N ALA A 155 4.39 2.05 -6.45
CA ALA A 155 3.91 1.78 -7.79
C ALA A 155 3.39 3.03 -8.52
N ASP A 156 2.99 4.08 -7.79
CA ASP A 156 2.51 5.34 -8.36
C ASP A 156 2.80 6.52 -7.40
N ASP A 157 3.69 7.42 -7.84
CA ASP A 157 4.06 8.62 -7.06
C ASP A 157 2.85 9.54 -6.77
N LYS A 158 1.78 9.46 -7.57
CA LYS A 158 0.55 10.25 -7.34
C LYS A 158 -0.16 9.88 -6.05
N CYS A 159 0.06 8.66 -5.53
CA CYS A 159 -0.50 8.24 -4.24
C CYS A 159 0.20 8.90 -3.04
N ILE A 160 1.43 9.42 -3.22
CA ILE A 160 2.25 9.91 -2.12
C ILE A 160 1.63 11.14 -1.45
N ALA A 161 1.23 12.15 -2.24
CA ALA A 161 0.70 13.40 -1.69
C ALA A 161 -0.61 13.18 -0.90
N PRO A 162 -1.63 12.46 -1.40
CA PRO A 162 -2.83 12.17 -0.61
C PRO A 162 -2.54 11.38 0.67
N VAL A 163 -1.65 10.38 0.60
CA VAL A 163 -1.26 9.60 1.80
C VAL A 163 -0.56 10.48 2.84
N LEU A 164 0.30 11.40 2.41
CA LEU A 164 0.95 12.35 3.32
C LEU A 164 -0.04 13.35 3.95
N GLN A 165 -1.10 13.72 3.24
CA GLN A 165 -2.15 14.60 3.75
C GLN A 165 -2.91 13.98 4.93
N GLU A 166 -2.98 12.65 5.02
CA GLU A 166 -3.56 11.93 6.17
C GLU A 166 -2.67 11.96 7.42
N GLY A 167 -1.50 12.60 7.36
CA GLY A 167 -0.64 12.77 8.54
C GLY A 167 0.06 11.49 9.01
N VAL A 168 0.29 10.51 8.15
CA VAL A 168 0.83 9.17 8.47
C VAL A 168 2.27 9.15 9.02
N VAL A 169 3.02 10.24 8.86
CA VAL A 169 4.47 10.26 9.18
C VAL A 169 4.78 9.94 10.64
N PRO A 170 4.10 10.52 11.66
CA PRO A 170 4.37 10.19 13.07
C PRO A 170 4.17 8.71 13.37
N SER A 171 3.05 8.12 12.91
CA SER A 171 2.73 6.70 13.11
C SER A 171 3.74 5.79 12.43
N LEU A 172 4.19 6.13 11.21
CA LEU A 172 5.26 5.41 10.52
C LEU A 172 6.60 5.48 11.27
N VAL A 173 6.94 6.62 11.88
CA VAL A 173 8.14 6.74 12.72
C VAL A 173 8.03 5.84 13.95
N SER A 174 6.88 5.83 14.63
CA SER A 174 6.61 4.94 15.76
C SER A 174 6.74 3.47 15.36
N ILE A 175 6.09 3.04 14.26
CA ILE A 175 6.16 1.67 13.75
C ILE A 175 7.60 1.30 13.36
N SER A 176 8.37 2.24 12.79
CA SER A 176 9.77 1.99 12.41
C SER A 176 10.69 1.71 13.60
N ALA A 177 10.31 2.19 14.79
CA ALA A 177 11.04 1.98 16.05
C ALA A 177 10.55 0.75 16.81
N ALA A 178 9.23 0.61 17.00
CA ALA A 178 8.61 -0.34 17.92
C ALA A 178 7.69 -1.39 17.30
N GLY A 179 7.42 -1.35 15.98
CA GLY A 179 6.54 -2.29 15.29
C GLY A 179 7.13 -3.70 15.14
N THR A 180 6.37 -4.58 14.47
CA THR A 180 6.86 -5.92 14.10
C THR A 180 8.13 -5.83 13.25
N GLY A 181 8.92 -6.90 13.16
CA GLY A 181 10.13 -6.91 12.33
C GLY A 181 9.88 -6.49 10.88
N ARG A 182 8.80 -7.01 10.28
CA ARG A 182 8.39 -6.67 8.91
C ARG A 182 7.78 -5.28 8.82
N GLY A 183 6.99 -4.86 9.83
CA GLY A 183 6.41 -3.53 9.93
C GLY A 183 7.49 -2.46 9.96
N ARG A 184 8.54 -2.65 10.77
CA ARG A 184 9.69 -1.73 10.84
C ARG A 184 10.37 -1.53 9.50
N GLU A 185 10.69 -2.64 8.79
CA GLU A 185 11.33 -2.56 7.46
C GLU A 185 10.47 -1.81 6.44
N LYS A 186 9.17 -2.10 6.41
CA LYS A 186 8.23 -1.48 5.48
C LYS A 186 8.03 0.00 5.78
N ALA A 187 7.89 0.37 7.06
CA ALA A 187 7.77 1.76 7.49
C ALA A 187 9.03 2.57 7.13
N GLN A 188 10.22 2.02 7.34
CA GLN A 188 11.47 2.66 6.93
C GLN A 188 11.55 2.87 5.40
N LYS A 189 11.11 1.89 4.60
CA LYS A 189 11.06 2.02 3.14
C LYS A 189 10.09 3.12 2.70
N LEU A 190 8.92 3.18 3.32
CA LEU A 190 7.91 4.20 2.99
C LEU A 190 8.38 5.61 3.41
N LEU A 191 8.95 5.76 4.61
CA LEU A 191 9.57 7.02 5.06
C LEU A 191 10.71 7.48 4.14
N LYS A 192 11.51 6.54 3.64
CA LYS A 192 12.57 6.85 2.68
C LYS A 192 11.98 7.35 1.36
N LEU A 193 10.95 6.70 0.84
CA LEU A 193 10.24 7.11 -0.37
C LEU A 193 9.70 8.55 -0.24
N PHE A 194 9.08 8.90 0.90
CA PHE A 194 8.58 10.24 1.16
C PHE A 194 9.69 11.31 1.19
N ARG A 195 10.87 10.98 1.75
CA ARG A 195 12.02 11.90 1.73
C ARG A 195 12.54 12.13 0.32
N GLU A 196 12.64 11.07 -0.48
CA GLU A 196 13.09 11.14 -1.86
C GLU A 196 12.13 11.98 -2.72
N GLN A 197 10.83 11.84 -2.49
CA GLN A 197 9.82 12.67 -3.17
C GLN A 197 9.97 14.14 -2.78
N ARG A 198 10.08 14.45 -1.48
CA ARG A 198 10.29 15.84 -1.03
C ARG A 198 11.54 16.47 -1.63
N GLN A 199 12.62 15.70 -1.81
CA GLN A 199 13.85 16.20 -2.44
C GLN A 199 13.67 16.48 -3.93
N ARG A 200 12.84 15.68 -4.62
CA ARG A 200 12.49 15.90 -6.03
C ARG A 200 11.63 17.15 -6.22
N ASP A 201 10.72 17.40 -5.29
CA ASP A 201 9.78 18.51 -5.32
C ASP A 201 10.39 19.83 -4.78
N ALA A 202 11.56 19.78 -4.14
CA ALA A 202 12.24 20.95 -3.62
C ALA A 202 12.75 21.84 -4.78
N PRO A 203 12.49 23.17 -4.76
CA PRO A 203 13.05 24.07 -5.76
C PRO A 203 14.58 24.01 -5.71
N PRO A 204 15.26 24.14 -6.87
CA PRO A 204 16.71 24.16 -6.91
C PRO A 204 17.23 25.26 -5.99
N PRO A 205 18.33 25.01 -5.26
CA PRO A 205 18.91 26.01 -4.37
C PRO A 205 19.19 27.30 -5.18
N GLN A 206 18.53 28.38 -4.78
CA GLN A 206 18.79 29.67 -5.35
C GLN A 206 20.26 30.01 -5.06
N GLN A 207 21.07 30.07 -6.09
CA GLN A 207 22.43 30.61 -5.97
C GLN A 207 22.30 32.01 -5.43
N PRO A 208 23.07 32.41 -4.38
CA PRO A 208 23.06 33.79 -3.93
C PRO A 208 23.52 34.64 -5.11
N GLN A 209 22.62 35.49 -5.59
CA GLN A 209 22.99 36.55 -6.55
C GLN A 209 24.05 37.38 -5.87
N GLN A 210 25.29 37.24 -6.35
CA GLN A 210 26.34 38.18 -6.03
C GLN A 210 25.85 39.53 -6.55
N GLN A 211 25.43 40.38 -5.64
CA GLN A 211 25.23 41.81 -5.91
C GLN A 211 26.57 42.35 -6.38
N GLN A 212 26.68 42.54 -7.67
CA GLN A 212 27.73 43.40 -8.24
C GLN A 212 27.47 44.82 -7.75
N GLN A 213 28.08 45.19 -6.64
CA GLN A 213 28.30 46.58 -6.29
C GLN A 213 29.36 47.10 -7.24
N SER A 214 28.92 47.78 -8.27
CA SER A 214 29.69 48.72 -9.02
C SER A 214 30.05 49.92 -8.10
N GLN A 215 31.26 49.92 -7.55
CA GLN A 215 31.88 51.13 -7.02
C GLN A 215 32.90 51.61 -8.01
N LEU A 216 32.61 52.80 -8.50
CA LEU A 216 33.54 53.66 -9.24
C LEU A 216 34.70 54.13 -8.33
N THR A 217 35.89 54.08 -8.91
CA THR A 217 37.04 55.01 -8.78
C THR A 217 37.49 55.47 -7.38
N GLU A 218 38.72 55.22 -7.01
CA GLU A 218 39.80 56.20 -7.17
C GLU A 218 41.16 55.60 -6.80
N ALA A 219 42.15 56.15 -7.37
CA ALA A 219 43.58 55.79 -7.39
C ALA A 219 44.25 55.91 -6.02
N GLY A 220 45.30 55.12 -5.77
CA GLY A 220 46.20 55.31 -4.64
C GLY A 220 47.13 54.15 -4.35
N ASN A 221 48.19 54.10 -5.07
CA ASN A 221 49.59 53.71 -4.74
C ASN A 221 49.89 52.89 -3.46
N GLY A 222 50.64 51.81 -3.61
CA GLY A 222 51.68 51.37 -2.66
C GLY A 222 51.54 50.08 -1.93
N GLY A 223 52.45 49.16 -2.20
CA GLY A 223 52.92 48.23 -1.16
C GLY A 223 52.62 46.71 -1.35
N ALA A 224 53.59 46.01 -1.86
CA ALA A 224 53.69 44.56 -1.91
C ALA A 224 53.76 43.93 -0.52
N ILE A 225 53.04 42.84 -0.32
CA ILE A 225 53.50 41.70 0.54
C ILE A 225 52.91 40.39 -0.01
N VAL A 226 53.82 39.49 -0.36
CA VAL A 226 53.61 38.09 -0.74
C VAL A 226 53.24 37.28 0.48
N CYS A 227 52.20 36.47 0.37
CA CYS A 227 52.09 35.24 1.16
C CYS A 227 51.37 34.14 0.40
N HIS A 228 52.15 33.16 0.00
CA HIS A 228 51.70 31.84 -0.46
C HIS A 228 50.86 31.13 0.60
N ARG A 229 49.76 30.53 0.22
CA ARG A 229 49.33 29.25 0.80
C ARG A 229 48.44 28.49 -0.17
N GLU A 230 48.96 27.40 -0.65
CA GLU A 230 48.25 26.34 -1.35
C GLU A 230 47.23 25.68 -0.41
N SER A 231 46.08 25.32 -0.93
CA SER A 231 45.37 24.08 -0.54
C SER A 231 44.34 23.72 -1.58
N LYS A 232 44.54 22.59 -2.21
CA LYS A 232 43.60 21.85 -3.06
C LYS A 232 42.51 21.23 -2.20
N PRO A 233 41.29 21.05 -2.69
CA PRO A 233 40.52 19.87 -2.37
C PRO A 233 40.12 19.06 -3.60
N LEU A 234 40.53 17.84 -3.59
CA LEU A 234 39.97 16.76 -4.38
C LEU A 234 38.78 16.19 -3.60
N CYS A 235 37.64 16.02 -4.25
CA CYS A 235 36.80 14.81 -4.07
C CYS A 235 35.77 14.75 -5.20
N LYS A 236 36.08 13.93 -6.19
CA LYS A 236 35.12 13.45 -7.18
C LYS A 236 34.37 12.26 -6.59
N SER A 237 33.09 12.36 -6.32
CA SER A 237 32.23 11.23 -6.06
C SER A 237 31.58 10.73 -7.35
N LYS A 238 31.91 9.51 -7.72
CA LYS A 238 31.32 8.78 -8.85
C LYS A 238 29.90 8.34 -8.50
N SER A 239 28.91 8.80 -9.22
CA SER A 239 27.55 8.24 -9.18
C SER A 239 27.56 6.87 -9.85
N ARG A 240 27.27 5.81 -9.09
CA ARG A 240 26.97 4.49 -9.62
C ARG A 240 25.47 4.37 -9.85
N LYS A 241 25.10 4.30 -11.13
CA LYS A 241 23.76 3.86 -11.55
C LYS A 241 23.56 2.41 -11.08
N LEU A 242 22.63 2.14 -10.18
CA LEU A 242 22.09 0.82 -9.92
C LEU A 242 20.67 0.75 -10.50
N GLY A 243 20.59 0.36 -11.75
CA GLY A 243 19.39 -0.24 -12.29
C GLY A 243 19.35 -1.71 -11.86
N ARG A 244 18.41 -2.09 -11.03
CA ARG A 244 18.02 -3.48 -10.82
C ARG A 244 16.51 -3.56 -10.65
N THR A 245 15.91 -4.26 -11.55
CA THR A 245 14.53 -4.65 -11.67
C THR A 245 13.99 -5.28 -10.38
N LEU A 246 12.88 -4.72 -9.88
CA LEU A 246 12.17 -5.14 -8.67
C LEU A 246 11.41 -6.48 -8.79
N SER A 247 11.65 -7.26 -9.85
CA SER A 247 10.94 -8.52 -10.08
C SER A 247 11.41 -9.71 -9.24
N SER A 248 12.49 -9.58 -8.45
CA SER A 248 13.04 -10.69 -7.68
C SER A 248 12.67 -10.74 -6.20
N LEU A 249 11.98 -9.72 -5.66
CA LEU A 249 11.61 -9.67 -4.23
C LEU A 249 10.31 -10.40 -3.88
N TRP A 250 9.55 -10.84 -4.89
CA TRP A 250 8.27 -11.53 -4.69
C TRP A 250 8.36 -13.07 -4.75
N LYS A 251 9.51 -13.62 -5.16
CA LYS A 251 9.62 -15.06 -5.42
C LYS A 251 10.01 -15.92 -4.22
N ASN A 252 10.33 -15.37 -3.07
CA ASN A 252 10.68 -16.16 -1.90
C ASN A 252 10.00 -15.64 -0.63
N ARG A 253 8.78 -16.05 -0.43
CA ARG A 253 8.23 -16.66 0.78
C ARG A 253 6.76 -16.94 0.58
N SER A 254 6.51 -18.19 0.26
CA SER A 254 5.24 -18.85 0.41
C SER A 254 4.65 -18.51 1.77
N PHE A 255 3.48 -17.87 1.79
CA PHE A 255 2.54 -18.06 2.88
C PHE A 255 2.07 -19.51 2.76
N SER A 256 2.87 -20.41 3.35
CA SER A 256 2.45 -21.78 3.56
C SER A 256 1.58 -21.80 4.81
N LEU A 257 0.31 -21.62 4.63
CA LEU A 257 -0.73 -22.11 5.52
C LEU A 257 -1.98 -22.22 4.63
N TYR A 258 -2.39 -23.46 4.41
CA TYR A 258 -3.50 -23.90 3.56
C TYR A 258 -3.25 -23.87 2.04
N GLN A 259 -2.35 -24.74 1.59
CA GLN A 259 -2.55 -25.45 0.32
C GLN A 259 -3.41 -26.68 0.63
N CYS A 260 -4.62 -26.68 0.06
CA CYS A 260 -5.29 -27.95 -0.21
C CYS A 260 -4.49 -28.74 -1.24
#